data_8d9c69d33dbcead26cb4ca7de84973e2
#
_entry.id   8d9c69d33dbcead26cb4ca7de84973e2
#
_cell.length_a   1.000
_cell.length_b   1.000
_cell.length_c   1.000
_cell.angle_alpha   90.00
_cell.angle_beta   90.00
_cell.angle_gamma   90.00
#
_symmetry.space_group_name_H-M   'P 1'
#
loop_
_entity.id
_entity.type
_entity.pdbx_description
1 polymer ?
#
loop_
_entity_poly.entity_id
_entity_poly.type
_entity_poly.pdbx_seq_one_letter_code
_entity_poly.pdbx_strand_id
1 'polypeptide(L)'
;MSVQASVLNTKFQAWVGTLGKPIIKKAAKTNPSAKAHEFALNEAAEQSKYLMSEAEEVLAAELTLSGGNAFGKLQGTVTSQLSVDFELDGKTQKMPMPALINLRSHPDEPTRRRGYEAENIAWEAVKETLAACMNGVKGETLTLDKKRGREDAVHASLDFARIDRATLDAMLGAMKDSFPMFRRYFKHKAKLIGKEKLAWWDVMAPMGKTDKVYSFEEA
;
A
#
# COMPACT_ATOMS: atom_id res chain seq x y z
N MET A 1 9.19 -11.22 -9.52
CA MET A 1 10.34 -11.07 -10.47
C MET A 1 11.35 -12.15 -10.09
N SER A 2 11.97 -12.86 -11.05
CA SER A 2 13.02 -13.83 -10.73
C SER A 2 14.31 -13.11 -10.34
N VAL A 3 15.17 -13.75 -9.52
CA VAL A 3 16.50 -13.19 -9.17
C VAL A 3 17.29 -12.81 -10.42
N GLN A 4 17.26 -13.65 -11.46
CA GLN A 4 17.94 -13.37 -12.73
C GLN A 4 17.47 -12.07 -13.38
N ALA A 5 16.17 -11.81 -13.39
CA ALA A 5 15.63 -10.57 -13.93
C ALA A 5 16.02 -9.34 -13.09
N SER A 6 16.11 -9.50 -11.76
CA SER A 6 16.58 -8.44 -10.86
C SER A 6 18.05 -8.10 -11.12
N VAL A 7 18.92 -9.11 -11.23
CA VAL A 7 20.35 -8.92 -11.54
C VAL A 7 20.56 -8.23 -12.88
N LEU A 8 19.82 -8.64 -13.92
CA LEU A 8 19.89 -7.99 -15.24
C LEU A 8 19.44 -6.53 -15.17
N ASN A 9 18.38 -6.22 -14.42
CA ASN A 9 17.91 -4.86 -14.24
C ASN A 9 18.95 -3.99 -13.51
N THR A 10 19.58 -4.52 -12.46
CA THR A 10 20.65 -3.82 -11.73
C THR A 10 21.83 -3.49 -12.66
N LYS A 11 22.29 -4.47 -13.45
CA LYS A 11 23.36 -4.24 -14.44
C LYS A 11 22.98 -3.19 -15.49
N PHE A 12 21.76 -3.26 -15.97
CA PHE A 12 21.23 -2.28 -16.92
C PHE A 12 21.20 -0.87 -16.32
N GLN A 13 20.68 -0.72 -15.11
CA GLN A 13 20.66 0.57 -14.42
C GLN A 13 22.06 1.13 -14.18
N ALA A 14 22.99 0.30 -13.69
CA ALA A 14 24.38 0.70 -13.50
C ALA A 14 25.00 1.17 -14.80
N TRP A 15 24.83 0.42 -15.90
CA TRP A 15 25.33 0.80 -17.22
C TRP A 15 24.72 2.12 -17.72
N VAL A 16 23.39 2.27 -17.64
CA VAL A 16 22.70 3.53 -18.03
C VAL A 16 23.21 4.71 -17.20
N GLY A 17 23.48 4.49 -15.91
CA GLY A 17 24.08 5.50 -15.03
C GLY A 17 25.42 6.01 -15.50
N THR A 18 26.27 5.13 -16.10
CA THR A 18 27.57 5.53 -16.65
C THR A 18 27.45 6.43 -17.88
N LEU A 19 26.35 6.34 -18.63
CA LEU A 19 26.12 7.17 -19.81
C LEU A 19 25.79 8.61 -19.44
N GLY A 20 25.01 8.81 -18.40
CA GLY A 20 24.56 10.12 -17.94
C GLY A 20 23.53 10.80 -18.86
N LYS A 21 22.85 11.79 -18.33
CA LYS A 21 21.77 12.53 -19.02
C LYS A 21 22.17 13.12 -20.38
N PRO A 22 23.40 13.66 -20.59
CA PRO A 22 23.77 14.22 -21.90
C PRO A 22 23.81 13.19 -23.04
N ILE A 23 24.31 11.97 -22.75
CA ILE A 23 24.40 10.90 -23.76
C ILE A 23 23.00 10.34 -24.04
N ILE A 24 22.17 10.16 -23.01
CA ILE A 24 20.76 9.73 -23.16
C ILE A 24 20.01 10.71 -24.07
N LYS A 25 20.13 12.02 -23.82
CA LYS A 25 19.50 13.06 -24.62
C LYS A 25 20.01 13.06 -26.07
N LYS A 26 21.32 12.81 -26.30
CA LYS A 26 21.89 12.69 -27.66
C LYS A 26 21.34 11.46 -28.37
N ALA A 27 21.28 10.31 -27.70
CA ALA A 27 20.71 9.07 -28.25
C ALA A 27 19.24 9.25 -28.63
N ALA A 28 18.44 9.89 -27.78
CA ALA A 28 17.03 10.18 -28.05
C ALA A 28 16.78 11.09 -29.26
N LYS A 29 17.76 11.93 -29.63
CA LYS A 29 17.68 12.76 -30.85
C LYS A 29 17.95 12.00 -32.14
N THR A 30 18.71 10.92 -32.06
CA THR A 30 19.23 10.22 -33.25
C THR A 30 18.61 8.83 -33.43
N ASN A 31 17.96 8.28 -32.39
CA ASN A 31 17.39 6.92 -32.40
C ASN A 31 15.93 6.96 -31.91
N PRO A 32 14.95 6.55 -32.75
CA PRO A 32 13.54 6.57 -32.40
C PRO A 32 13.21 5.70 -31.15
N SER A 33 13.86 4.54 -31.00
CA SER A 33 13.67 3.68 -29.82
C SER A 33 14.18 4.35 -28.55
N ALA A 34 15.36 4.99 -28.61
CA ALA A 34 15.88 5.74 -27.47
C ALA A 34 14.98 6.93 -27.10
N LYS A 35 14.38 7.59 -28.11
CA LYS A 35 13.40 8.66 -27.90
C LYS A 35 12.13 8.16 -27.21
N ALA A 36 11.59 7.02 -27.64
CA ALA A 36 10.41 6.42 -27.05
C ALA A 36 10.63 6.03 -25.58
N HIS A 37 11.87 5.72 -25.20
CA HIS A 37 12.25 5.31 -23.84
C HIS A 37 13.07 6.37 -23.08
N GLU A 38 13.16 7.60 -23.56
CA GLU A 38 13.99 8.66 -22.97
C GLU A 38 13.69 8.88 -21.48
N PHE A 39 12.40 8.86 -21.11
CA PHE A 39 11.98 8.99 -19.72
C PHE A 39 12.51 7.83 -18.87
N ALA A 40 12.29 6.59 -19.29
CA ALA A 40 12.73 5.39 -18.56
C ALA A 40 14.26 5.31 -18.41
N LEU A 41 15.00 5.74 -19.43
CA LEU A 41 16.47 5.82 -19.40
C LEU A 41 16.95 6.87 -18.39
N ASN A 42 16.31 8.04 -18.34
CA ASN A 42 16.64 9.07 -17.35
C ASN A 42 16.32 8.62 -15.93
N GLU A 43 15.19 7.92 -15.73
CA GLU A 43 14.84 7.31 -14.44
C GLU A 43 15.88 6.26 -14.03
N ALA A 44 16.26 5.37 -14.93
CA ALA A 44 17.30 4.37 -14.67
C ALA A 44 18.64 5.02 -14.28
N ALA A 45 19.04 6.11 -14.97
CA ALA A 45 20.23 6.86 -14.63
C ALA A 45 20.13 7.56 -13.26
N GLU A 46 18.96 8.05 -12.89
CA GLU A 46 18.75 8.66 -11.58
C GLU A 46 18.82 7.59 -10.46
N GLN A 47 18.10 6.47 -10.65
CA GLN A 47 18.07 5.38 -9.68
C GLN A 47 19.43 4.66 -9.53
N SER A 48 20.31 4.71 -10.56
CA SER A 48 21.64 4.14 -10.48
C SER A 48 22.51 4.74 -9.38
N LYS A 49 22.22 5.96 -8.95
CA LYS A 49 22.93 6.65 -7.85
C LYS A 49 22.75 5.97 -6.50
N TYR A 50 21.68 5.18 -6.36
CA TYR A 50 21.30 4.47 -5.14
C TYR A 50 21.58 2.97 -5.24
N LEU A 51 22.41 2.54 -6.17
CA LEU A 51 22.86 1.16 -6.22
C LEU A 51 24.05 0.95 -5.26
N MET A 52 24.02 -0.17 -4.55
CA MET A 52 25.18 -0.73 -3.88
C MET A 52 26.15 -1.33 -4.92
N SER A 53 27.24 -1.94 -4.49
CA SER A 53 28.08 -2.73 -5.39
C SER A 53 27.27 -3.87 -6.04
N GLU A 54 27.71 -4.35 -7.22
CA GLU A 54 27.04 -5.46 -7.91
C GLU A 54 26.91 -6.70 -7.01
N ALA A 55 27.95 -7.04 -6.26
CA ALA A 55 27.91 -8.18 -5.36
C ALA A 55 26.90 -8.01 -4.22
N GLU A 56 26.79 -6.81 -3.66
CA GLU A 56 25.82 -6.51 -2.60
C GLU A 56 24.39 -6.52 -3.15
N GLU A 57 24.14 -6.00 -4.35
CA GLU A 57 22.78 -6.02 -4.96
C GLU A 57 22.36 -7.45 -5.33
N VAL A 58 23.28 -8.31 -5.80
CA VAL A 58 22.99 -9.73 -6.05
C VAL A 58 22.64 -10.42 -4.75
N LEU A 59 23.45 -10.24 -3.70
CA LEU A 59 23.19 -10.82 -2.39
C LEU A 59 21.85 -10.32 -1.81
N ALA A 60 21.58 -9.03 -1.91
CA ALA A 60 20.30 -8.44 -1.47
C ALA A 60 19.12 -9.06 -2.21
N ALA A 61 19.20 -9.22 -3.54
CA ALA A 61 18.14 -9.82 -4.35
C ALA A 61 17.88 -11.30 -3.95
N GLU A 62 18.92 -12.06 -3.62
CA GLU A 62 18.78 -13.44 -3.15
C GLU A 62 18.16 -13.51 -1.75
N LEU A 63 18.64 -12.70 -0.81
CA LEU A 63 18.13 -12.65 0.57
C LEU A 63 16.69 -12.13 0.66
N THR A 64 16.30 -11.20 -0.19
CA THR A 64 14.91 -10.66 -0.25
C THR A 64 13.88 -11.76 -0.51
N LEU A 65 14.22 -12.84 -1.21
CA LEU A 65 13.30 -13.96 -1.45
C LEU A 65 12.88 -14.66 -0.16
N SER A 66 13.81 -14.91 0.74
CA SER A 66 13.57 -15.54 2.05
C SER A 66 13.35 -14.52 3.17
N GLY A 67 13.62 -13.25 2.92
CA GLY A 67 13.39 -12.10 3.80
C GLY A 67 12.03 -11.45 3.54
N GLY A 68 12.03 -10.20 3.09
CA GLY A 68 10.83 -9.37 2.93
C GLY A 68 9.74 -10.02 2.09
N ASN A 69 10.09 -10.67 0.98
CA ASN A 69 9.11 -11.36 0.13
C ASN A 69 8.43 -12.53 0.86
N ALA A 70 9.18 -13.31 1.62
CA ALA A 70 8.63 -14.43 2.39
C ALA A 70 7.69 -13.94 3.50
N PHE A 71 8.08 -12.89 4.22
CA PHE A 71 7.23 -12.26 5.25
C PHE A 71 5.97 -11.62 4.64
N GLY A 72 6.08 -10.95 3.50
CA GLY A 72 4.94 -10.42 2.76
C GLY A 72 3.97 -11.53 2.33
N LYS A 73 4.48 -12.64 1.81
CA LYS A 73 3.68 -13.81 1.45
C LYS A 73 3.03 -14.45 2.68
N LEU A 74 3.75 -14.56 3.79
CA LEU A 74 3.20 -15.09 5.05
C LEU A 74 2.04 -14.23 5.55
N GLN A 75 2.17 -12.90 5.54
CA GLN A 75 1.10 -11.98 5.87
C GLN A 75 -0.14 -12.25 5.02
N GLY A 76 0.01 -12.33 3.70
CA GLY A 76 -1.09 -12.65 2.77
C GLY A 76 -1.75 -14.00 3.06
N THR A 77 -0.95 -15.03 3.37
CA THR A 77 -1.45 -16.37 3.72
C THR A 77 -2.26 -16.34 5.02
N VAL A 78 -1.71 -15.74 6.08
CA VAL A 78 -2.39 -15.65 7.39
C VAL A 78 -3.71 -14.89 7.27
N THR A 79 -3.70 -13.74 6.59
CA THR A 79 -4.91 -12.91 6.45
C THR A 79 -5.97 -13.55 5.56
N SER A 80 -5.57 -14.24 4.49
CA SER A 80 -6.53 -14.89 3.59
C SER A 80 -7.20 -16.13 4.20
N GLN A 81 -6.53 -16.81 5.12
CA GLN A 81 -7.08 -17.97 5.83
C GLN A 81 -7.89 -17.60 7.06
N LEU A 82 -7.79 -16.36 7.53
CA LEU A 82 -8.49 -15.91 8.72
C LEU A 82 -9.98 -15.81 8.45
N SER A 83 -10.77 -16.49 9.28
CA SER A 83 -12.22 -16.49 9.21
C SER A 83 -12.82 -16.64 10.62
N VAL A 84 -14.03 -16.15 10.80
CA VAL A 84 -14.77 -16.21 12.08
C VAL A 84 -16.14 -16.83 11.84
N ASP A 85 -16.66 -17.52 12.85
CA ASP A 85 -18.06 -17.93 12.86
C ASP A 85 -18.89 -16.71 13.26
N PHE A 86 -19.75 -16.25 12.37
CA PHE A 86 -20.55 -15.04 12.54
C PHE A 86 -22.03 -15.32 12.25
N GLU A 87 -22.91 -14.86 13.14
CA GLU A 87 -24.34 -14.94 12.96
C GLU A 87 -24.84 -13.74 12.16
N LEU A 88 -25.36 -14.01 10.96
CA LEU A 88 -26.00 -13.04 10.08
C LEU A 88 -27.38 -13.59 9.68
N ASP A 89 -28.42 -12.77 9.81
CA ASP A 89 -29.81 -13.13 9.46
C ASP A 89 -30.30 -14.43 10.14
N GLY A 90 -29.90 -14.64 11.42
CA GLY A 90 -30.29 -15.82 12.19
C GLY A 90 -29.56 -17.10 11.80
N LYS A 91 -28.51 -17.04 10.97
CA LYS A 91 -27.70 -18.18 10.56
C LYS A 91 -26.24 -17.96 10.90
N THR A 92 -25.65 -18.89 11.65
CA THR A 92 -24.20 -18.90 11.87
C THR A 92 -23.50 -19.44 10.62
N GLN A 93 -22.55 -18.66 10.12
CA GLN A 93 -21.74 -19.04 8.95
C GLN A 93 -20.28 -18.68 9.15
N LYS A 94 -19.38 -19.46 8.55
CA LYS A 94 -17.96 -19.16 8.55
C LYS A 94 -17.69 -18.02 7.57
N MET A 95 -17.32 -16.85 8.09
CA MET A 95 -17.15 -15.63 7.32
C MET A 95 -15.66 -15.28 7.18
N PRO A 96 -15.10 -15.19 5.95
CA PRO A 96 -13.73 -14.74 5.75
C PRO A 96 -13.62 -13.23 6.05
N MET A 97 -12.42 -12.78 6.43
CA MET A 97 -12.18 -11.41 6.87
C MET A 97 -12.67 -10.33 5.88
N PRO A 98 -12.51 -10.44 4.55
CA PRO A 98 -13.05 -9.43 3.64
C PRO A 98 -14.58 -9.29 3.71
N ALA A 99 -15.30 -10.41 3.88
CA ALA A 99 -16.74 -10.37 4.01
C ALA A 99 -17.17 -9.76 5.36
N LEU A 100 -16.46 -10.09 6.45
CA LEU A 100 -16.69 -9.48 7.75
C LEU A 100 -16.46 -7.97 7.75
N ILE A 101 -15.38 -7.52 7.13
CA ILE A 101 -15.03 -6.09 6.98
C ILE A 101 -16.12 -5.33 6.20
N ASN A 102 -16.73 -5.95 5.18
CA ASN A 102 -17.81 -5.35 4.41
C ASN A 102 -19.06 -5.06 5.25
N LEU A 103 -19.24 -5.74 6.41
CA LEU A 103 -20.32 -5.42 7.35
C LEU A 103 -20.23 -3.99 7.93
N ARG A 104 -19.11 -3.30 7.79
CA ARG A 104 -18.97 -1.88 8.17
C ARG A 104 -19.97 -0.97 7.42
N SER A 105 -20.43 -1.39 6.24
CA SER A 105 -21.44 -0.68 5.44
C SER A 105 -22.85 -1.27 5.60
N HIS A 106 -23.06 -2.21 6.49
CA HIS A 106 -24.39 -2.82 6.72
C HIS A 106 -25.39 -1.76 7.25
N PRO A 107 -26.65 -1.73 6.80
CA PRO A 107 -27.63 -0.75 7.27
C PRO A 107 -27.96 -0.88 8.75
N ASP A 108 -28.00 -2.12 9.29
CA ASP A 108 -28.28 -2.40 10.69
C ASP A 108 -27.07 -2.12 11.59
N GLU A 109 -27.24 -1.24 12.57
CA GLU A 109 -26.15 -0.86 13.48
C GLU A 109 -25.67 -1.98 14.38
N PRO A 110 -26.52 -2.78 15.05
CA PRO A 110 -26.08 -3.94 15.79
C PRO A 110 -25.21 -4.90 15.00
N THR A 111 -25.52 -5.13 13.74
CA THR A 111 -24.71 -5.97 12.83
C THR A 111 -23.36 -5.36 12.55
N ARG A 112 -23.27 -4.04 12.28
CA ARG A 112 -21.98 -3.35 12.12
C ARG A 112 -21.11 -3.45 13.35
N ARG A 113 -21.70 -3.24 14.53
CA ARG A 113 -21.00 -3.33 15.82
C ARG A 113 -20.46 -4.72 16.08
N ARG A 114 -21.30 -5.75 15.96
CA ARG A 114 -20.86 -7.14 16.13
C ARG A 114 -19.77 -7.53 15.13
N GLY A 115 -19.90 -7.09 13.87
CA GLY A 115 -18.87 -7.30 12.86
C GLY A 115 -17.53 -6.67 13.25
N TYR A 116 -17.54 -5.43 13.76
CA TYR A 116 -16.35 -4.75 14.28
C TYR A 116 -15.72 -5.47 15.47
N GLU A 117 -16.53 -5.91 16.44
CA GLU A 117 -16.06 -6.64 17.61
C GLU A 117 -15.43 -7.98 17.23
N ALA A 118 -16.08 -8.75 16.34
CA ALA A 118 -15.57 -10.00 15.80
C ALA A 118 -14.26 -9.81 14.99
N GLU A 119 -14.19 -8.76 14.20
CA GLU A 119 -12.98 -8.37 13.46
C GLU A 119 -11.79 -8.13 14.40
N ASN A 120 -11.99 -7.37 15.48
CA ASN A 120 -10.94 -7.09 16.46
C ASN A 120 -10.45 -8.36 17.16
N ILE A 121 -11.35 -9.27 17.55
CA ILE A 121 -10.98 -10.55 18.15
C ILE A 121 -10.14 -11.38 17.17
N ALA A 122 -10.53 -11.42 15.90
CA ALA A 122 -9.81 -12.18 14.89
C ALA A 122 -8.40 -11.63 14.65
N TRP A 123 -8.24 -10.30 14.57
CA TRP A 123 -6.92 -9.66 14.43
C TRP A 123 -6.03 -9.87 15.64
N GLU A 124 -6.61 -9.83 16.85
CA GLU A 124 -5.87 -10.08 18.08
C GLU A 124 -5.28 -11.49 18.12
N ALA A 125 -5.97 -12.49 17.56
CA ALA A 125 -5.50 -13.87 17.50
C ALA A 125 -4.24 -14.07 16.62
N VAL A 126 -3.99 -13.19 15.65
CA VAL A 126 -2.87 -13.29 14.69
C VAL A 126 -1.88 -12.12 14.78
N LYS A 127 -2.06 -11.21 15.74
CA LYS A 127 -1.28 -9.97 15.83
C LYS A 127 0.21 -10.19 15.90
N GLU A 128 0.68 -11.17 16.69
CA GLU A 128 2.10 -11.46 16.86
C GLU A 128 2.75 -11.89 15.52
N THR A 129 2.05 -12.76 14.78
CA THR A 129 2.51 -13.21 13.47
C THR A 129 2.56 -12.04 12.48
N LEU A 130 1.52 -11.19 12.46
CA LEU A 130 1.48 -10.02 11.57
C LEU A 130 2.52 -8.96 11.97
N ALA A 131 2.78 -8.78 13.28
CA ALA A 131 3.85 -7.91 13.77
C ALA A 131 5.23 -8.42 13.32
N ALA A 132 5.47 -9.72 13.41
CA ALA A 132 6.71 -10.33 12.91
C ALA A 132 6.86 -10.13 11.40
N CYS A 133 5.78 -10.32 10.62
CA CYS A 133 5.80 -10.04 9.17
C CYS A 133 6.15 -8.58 8.88
N MET A 134 5.52 -7.65 9.56
CA MET A 134 5.79 -6.21 9.41
C MET A 134 7.25 -5.89 9.74
N ASN A 135 7.75 -6.39 10.88
CA ASN A 135 9.13 -6.15 11.31
C ASN A 135 10.13 -6.74 10.31
N GLY A 136 9.87 -7.92 9.75
CA GLY A 136 10.71 -8.53 8.72
C GLY A 136 10.79 -7.68 7.45
N VAL A 137 9.65 -7.28 6.89
CA VAL A 137 9.60 -6.43 5.68
C VAL A 137 10.24 -5.07 5.93
N LYS A 138 9.87 -4.40 7.03
CA LYS A 138 10.39 -3.05 7.35
C LYS A 138 11.86 -3.07 7.70
N GLY A 139 12.33 -4.08 8.45
CA GLY A 139 13.74 -4.23 8.82
C GLY A 139 14.63 -4.41 7.60
N GLU A 140 14.25 -5.25 6.65
CA GLU A 140 14.95 -5.40 5.39
C GLU A 140 14.96 -4.10 4.59
N THR A 141 13.79 -3.49 4.36
CA THR A 141 13.66 -2.24 3.60
C THR A 141 14.56 -1.15 4.17
N LEU A 142 14.49 -0.90 5.47
CA LEU A 142 15.30 0.15 6.14
C LEU A 142 16.81 -0.14 6.04
N THR A 143 17.20 -1.42 6.13
CA THR A 143 18.59 -1.82 5.99
C THR A 143 19.11 -1.56 4.57
N LEU A 144 18.35 -1.96 3.56
CA LEU A 144 18.73 -1.77 2.16
C LEU A 144 18.71 -0.29 1.77
N ASP A 145 17.71 0.48 2.21
CA ASP A 145 17.64 1.92 1.95
C ASP A 145 18.85 2.66 2.53
N LYS A 146 19.23 2.32 3.76
CA LYS A 146 20.44 2.87 4.38
C LYS A 146 21.70 2.51 3.60
N LYS A 147 21.84 1.26 3.18
CA LYS A 147 22.99 0.79 2.39
C LYS A 147 23.06 1.45 1.01
N ARG A 148 21.92 1.72 0.41
CA ARG A 148 21.76 2.42 -0.87
C ARG A 148 21.91 3.94 -0.77
N GLY A 149 22.15 4.49 0.41
CA GLY A 149 22.34 5.94 0.61
C GLY A 149 21.05 6.75 0.47
N ARG A 150 19.90 6.15 0.74
CA ARG A 150 18.63 6.88 0.80
C ARG A 150 18.62 7.82 2.01
N GLU A 151 18.05 9.01 1.84
CA GLU A 151 18.03 10.06 2.88
C GLU A 151 17.22 9.64 4.12
N ASP A 152 16.08 9.01 3.88
CA ASP A 152 15.17 8.51 4.92
C ASP A 152 14.27 7.38 4.38
N ALA A 153 13.38 6.87 5.25
CA ALA A 153 12.47 5.77 4.94
C ALA A 153 11.40 6.10 3.88
N VAL A 154 11.22 7.37 3.52
CA VAL A 154 10.23 7.80 2.52
C VAL A 154 10.85 8.08 1.16
N HIS A 155 12.17 8.27 1.09
CA HIS A 155 12.87 8.67 -0.14
C HIS A 155 12.58 7.72 -1.30
N ALA A 156 12.76 6.40 -1.09
CA ALA A 156 12.47 5.41 -2.13
C ALA A 156 10.99 5.41 -2.57
N SER A 157 10.07 5.70 -1.63
CA SER A 157 8.63 5.80 -1.94
C SER A 157 8.30 7.05 -2.76
N LEU A 158 8.98 8.18 -2.52
CA LEU A 158 8.84 9.40 -3.33
C LEU A 158 9.30 9.17 -4.76
N ASP A 159 10.48 8.55 -4.93
CA ASP A 159 11.00 8.19 -6.24
C ASP A 159 10.05 7.25 -6.99
N PHE A 160 9.54 6.21 -6.31
CA PHE A 160 8.57 5.28 -6.90
C PHE A 160 7.28 5.98 -7.33
N ALA A 161 6.79 6.91 -6.51
CA ALA A 161 5.61 7.73 -6.82
C ALA A 161 5.92 8.85 -7.84
N ARG A 162 7.19 9.10 -8.17
CA ARG A 162 7.66 10.16 -9.06
C ARG A 162 7.22 11.56 -8.61
N ILE A 163 7.27 11.80 -7.32
CA ILE A 163 7.00 13.11 -6.71
C ILE A 163 8.20 13.55 -5.89
N ASP A 164 8.36 14.84 -5.73
CA ASP A 164 9.34 15.41 -4.83
C ASP A 164 8.77 15.64 -3.41
N ARG A 165 9.65 15.97 -2.48
CA ARG A 165 9.27 16.22 -1.09
C ARG A 165 8.32 17.42 -0.96
N ALA A 166 8.51 18.45 -1.76
CA ALA A 166 7.65 19.62 -1.75
C ALA A 166 6.21 19.27 -2.15
N THR A 167 6.06 18.38 -3.12
CA THR A 167 4.74 17.85 -3.51
C THR A 167 4.11 17.04 -2.37
N LEU A 168 4.87 16.14 -1.72
CA LEU A 168 4.38 15.40 -0.55
C LEU A 168 3.93 16.34 0.56
N ASP A 169 4.75 17.35 0.89
CA ASP A 169 4.44 18.31 1.96
C ASP A 169 3.18 19.14 1.62
N ALA A 170 3.01 19.53 0.35
CA ALA A 170 1.80 20.23 -0.11
C ALA A 170 0.55 19.33 0.01
N MET A 171 0.66 18.04 -0.37
CA MET A 171 -0.43 17.07 -0.21
C MET A 171 -0.80 16.88 1.27
N LEU A 172 0.18 16.69 2.14
CA LEU A 172 -0.04 16.53 3.58
C LEU A 172 -0.61 17.82 4.21
N GLY A 173 -0.16 18.99 3.76
CA GLY A 173 -0.71 20.29 4.13
C GLY A 173 -2.20 20.38 3.80
N ALA A 174 -2.57 20.13 2.54
CA ALA A 174 -3.96 20.16 2.08
C ALA A 174 -4.84 19.15 2.85
N MET A 175 -4.33 17.95 3.15
CA MET A 175 -5.04 16.98 3.99
C MET A 175 -5.29 17.52 5.40
N LYS A 176 -4.29 18.11 6.06
CA LYS A 176 -4.41 18.70 7.40
C LYS A 176 -5.40 19.85 7.42
N ASP A 177 -5.35 20.71 6.41
CA ASP A 177 -6.26 21.87 6.28
C ASP A 177 -7.72 21.45 6.08
N SER A 178 -7.96 20.28 5.51
CA SER A 178 -9.30 19.71 5.33
C SER A 178 -9.87 19.04 6.60
N PHE A 179 -9.06 18.73 7.62
CA PHE A 179 -9.54 18.06 8.84
C PHE A 179 -10.72 18.77 9.54
N PRO A 180 -10.78 20.10 9.66
CA PRO A 180 -11.94 20.76 10.25
C PRO A 180 -13.25 20.48 9.49
N MET A 181 -13.18 20.38 8.15
CA MET A 181 -14.32 20.02 7.31
C MET A 181 -14.78 18.57 7.60
N PHE A 182 -13.87 17.61 7.60
CA PHE A 182 -14.21 16.22 7.93
C PHE A 182 -14.73 16.04 9.35
N ARG A 183 -14.20 16.79 10.34
CA ARG A 183 -14.72 16.77 11.71
C ARG A 183 -16.16 17.30 11.77
N ARG A 184 -16.51 18.35 11.00
CA ARG A 184 -17.90 18.82 10.88
C ARG A 184 -18.79 17.77 10.23
N TYR A 185 -18.33 17.15 9.14
CA TYR A 185 -19.04 16.07 8.48
C TYR A 185 -19.37 14.92 9.44
N PHE A 186 -18.39 14.42 10.18
CA PHE A 186 -18.61 13.32 11.13
C PHE A 186 -19.55 13.69 12.28
N LYS A 187 -19.47 14.93 12.79
CA LYS A 187 -20.42 15.43 13.79
C LYS A 187 -21.85 15.49 13.23
N HIS A 188 -21.99 15.93 11.98
CA HIS A 188 -23.31 15.98 11.32
C HIS A 188 -23.83 14.59 11.04
N LYS A 189 -22.98 13.68 10.54
CA LYS A 189 -23.33 12.27 10.34
C LYS A 189 -23.82 11.62 11.62
N ALA A 190 -23.14 11.82 12.74
CA ALA A 190 -23.58 11.29 14.04
C ALA A 190 -25.00 11.72 14.38
N LYS A 191 -25.31 13.02 14.21
CA LYS A 191 -26.67 13.56 14.45
C LYS A 191 -27.71 12.93 13.53
N LEU A 192 -27.40 12.75 12.23
CA LEU A 192 -28.30 12.15 11.25
C LEU A 192 -28.67 10.70 11.60
N ILE A 193 -27.76 9.95 12.23
CA ILE A 193 -28.02 8.58 12.68
C ILE A 193 -28.48 8.51 14.15
N GLY A 194 -28.86 9.67 14.74
CA GLY A 194 -29.41 9.74 16.10
C GLY A 194 -28.41 9.58 17.24
N LYS A 195 -27.12 9.88 17.01
CA LYS A 195 -26.04 9.74 17.99
C LYS A 195 -25.38 11.07 18.35
N GLU A 196 -24.89 11.18 19.58
CA GLU A 196 -24.09 12.33 20.02
C GLU A 196 -22.69 12.30 19.39
N LYS A 197 -22.09 11.11 19.34
CA LYS A 197 -20.75 10.84 18.77
C LYS A 197 -20.83 9.68 17.80
N LEU A 198 -20.05 9.77 16.72
CA LEU A 198 -19.92 8.70 15.76
C LEU A 198 -19.03 7.61 16.33
N ALA A 199 -19.57 6.40 16.46
CA ALA A 199 -18.76 5.23 16.82
C ALA A 199 -17.92 4.77 15.62
N TRP A 200 -16.84 4.02 15.86
CA TRP A 200 -15.96 3.55 14.79
C TRP A 200 -16.71 2.70 13.75
N TRP A 201 -17.59 1.82 14.18
CA TRP A 201 -18.43 0.98 13.30
C TRP A 201 -19.50 1.76 12.53
N ASP A 202 -19.72 3.03 12.86
CA ASP A 202 -20.67 3.90 12.14
C ASP A 202 -20.02 4.81 11.10
N VAL A 203 -18.68 4.83 11.02
CA VAL A 203 -17.95 5.69 10.07
C VAL A 203 -18.37 5.41 8.64
N MET A 204 -18.57 4.13 8.28
CA MET A 204 -18.99 3.69 6.94
C MET A 204 -20.52 3.43 6.85
N ALA A 205 -21.28 3.67 7.93
CA ALA A 205 -22.73 3.48 7.91
C ALA A 205 -23.38 4.25 6.75
N PRO A 206 -24.32 3.63 6.01
CA PRO A 206 -25.05 4.32 4.95
C PRO A 206 -25.88 5.45 5.53
N MET A 207 -26.01 6.54 4.77
CA MET A 207 -26.88 7.67 5.09
C MET A 207 -27.97 7.76 4.05
N GLY A 208 -29.23 7.80 4.52
CA GLY A 208 -30.39 7.78 3.66
C GLY A 208 -30.78 6.38 3.19
N LYS A 209 -31.85 6.32 2.42
CA LYS A 209 -32.36 5.10 1.78
C LYS A 209 -32.44 5.34 0.28
N THR A 210 -32.07 4.34 -0.49
CA THR A 210 -32.30 4.33 -1.94
C THR A 210 -32.84 2.95 -2.31
N ASP A 211 -33.90 2.92 -3.07
CA ASP A 211 -34.49 1.69 -3.63
C ASP A 211 -33.93 1.41 -5.04
N LYS A 212 -33.04 2.29 -5.54
CA LYS A 212 -32.44 2.13 -6.86
C LYS A 212 -31.35 1.08 -6.82
N VAL A 213 -31.56 0.03 -7.59
CA VAL A 213 -30.60 -1.05 -7.82
C VAL A 213 -30.06 -0.88 -9.23
N TYR A 214 -28.74 -0.98 -9.39
CA TYR A 214 -28.07 -1.00 -10.68
C TYR A 214 -27.63 -2.44 -10.98
N SER A 215 -27.83 -2.91 -12.20
CA SER A 215 -27.20 -4.13 -12.65
C SER A 215 -25.69 -3.90 -12.89
N PHE A 216 -24.95 -4.99 -13.02
CA PHE A 216 -23.51 -4.90 -13.35
C PHE A 216 -23.29 -4.20 -14.71
N GLU A 217 -24.19 -4.41 -15.67
CA GLU A 217 -24.14 -3.84 -17.02
C GLU A 217 -24.48 -2.32 -17.03
N GLU A 218 -25.18 -1.84 -16.00
CA GLU A 218 -25.53 -0.41 -15.86
C GLU A 218 -24.48 0.40 -15.08
N ALA A 219 -23.52 -0.27 -14.45
CA ALA A 219 -22.50 0.35 -13.61
C ALA A 219 -21.19 0.58 -14.36
#